data_19d0ed2f7a1698325cdde23b6df3ffa2
#
_entry.id   19d0ed2f7a1698325cdde23b6df3ffa2
#
_cell.length_a   1.000
_cell.length_b   1.000
_cell.length_c   1.000
_cell.angle_alpha   90.00
_cell.angle_beta   90.00
_cell.angle_gamma   90.00
#
_symmetry.space_group_name_H-M   'P 1'
#
loop_
_entity.id
_entity.type
_entity.pdbx_description
1 polymer ?
#
loop_
_entity_poly.entity_id
_entity_poly.type
_entity_poly.pdbx_seq_one_letter_code
_entity_poly.pdbx_strand_id
1 'polypeptide(L)'
;MKLDSMKGLRRTHYCGEVPETEQEVVVCGFADRVRDMGNLIFINLRDRTGLVQLAFNDETDRAVFEKAQLVKGEYVLMAKGTVRPRESVNEKLKTGKIEVAVTDLRILSKAETTPFEVTNSDKVNDELKLKYRYLDLRNPKLQKNIITRHKIAQITREYFYDNGFLEIETPMMMKSTPEGARDYLVPSRVHAGKFYALPQSPQIYKQLLMISGYDRYIQLARCFRDEDLRADRQPEFTQIDLEMSFVDQEDIQACIEGYIEKLFKEILGVEVTLPLPRLTFADAMSRYGSDKPDTRFGMEIQDITDTVKDIDFVVFKSAIEAGGSVRAINVKGGAATYTRKEIDKLVEHAKGIGAKGLAYIRWADEPNCSFKKFLGEGDLEKINTAVGAEKGDLVLICADKNKVVLPTLGALRLICGKRLGVIPEGKFNFVWITEMPFFEYDDENDTWVAAHHPFTMPMEECLDYLDTDPANVRAKAWDLVLNGTELSSGSMRITDFELQQKMFEALGMTDEEIEAKFGFLVDAYRYAAPPHGGMGIGLDRLSMIICNADSLRDVIAFPKVQNASELMSACPSTVDEKQLEELHIKTTEIEE
;
A
#
# COMPACT_ATOMS: atom_id res chain seq x y z
N MET A 1 -37.12 -26.14 16.75
CA MET A 1 -36.30 -26.01 17.97
C MET A 1 -36.18 -24.53 18.28
N LYS A 2 -36.52 -24.11 19.50
CA LYS A 2 -36.40 -22.71 19.92
C LYS A 2 -34.91 -22.42 20.20
N LEU A 3 -34.40 -21.26 19.75
CA LEU A 3 -33.03 -20.82 20.10
C LEU A 3 -32.90 -20.55 21.58
N ASP A 4 -31.73 -20.82 22.14
CA ASP A 4 -31.43 -20.56 23.55
C ASP A 4 -31.16 -19.05 23.77
N SER A 5 -31.25 -18.61 25.02
CA SER A 5 -30.98 -17.23 25.42
C SER A 5 -29.70 -17.17 26.27
N MET A 6 -29.00 -16.05 26.19
CA MET A 6 -27.86 -15.76 27.07
C MET A 6 -28.26 -15.45 28.51
N LYS A 7 -29.58 -15.39 28.82
CA LYS A 7 -30.09 -15.00 30.15
C LYS A 7 -29.45 -15.82 31.27
N GLY A 8 -28.86 -15.15 32.26
CA GLY A 8 -28.21 -15.76 33.41
C GLY A 8 -26.74 -16.17 33.20
N LEU A 9 -26.19 -16.09 31.99
CA LEU A 9 -24.78 -16.33 31.71
C LEU A 9 -24.11 -15.13 31.04
N ARG A 10 -22.81 -14.96 31.31
CA ARG A 10 -21.95 -13.97 30.67
C ARG A 10 -20.64 -14.63 30.30
N ARG A 11 -20.06 -14.27 29.16
CA ARG A 11 -18.71 -14.70 28.79
C ARG A 11 -17.72 -14.29 29.87
N THR A 12 -16.91 -15.22 30.33
CA THR A 12 -15.82 -14.97 31.29
C THR A 12 -14.46 -14.86 30.59
N HIS A 13 -14.23 -15.68 29.55
CA HIS A 13 -12.98 -15.76 28.81
C HIS A 13 -13.22 -15.82 27.31
N TYR A 14 -12.26 -15.29 26.54
CA TYR A 14 -12.17 -15.57 25.11
C TYR A 14 -11.57 -16.97 24.89
N CYS A 15 -11.90 -17.59 23.75
CA CYS A 15 -11.53 -18.98 23.46
C CYS A 15 -10.02 -19.23 23.49
N GLY A 16 -9.22 -18.34 22.89
CA GLY A 16 -7.76 -18.46 22.88
C GLY A 16 -7.06 -17.95 24.15
N GLU A 17 -7.83 -17.51 25.16
CA GLU A 17 -7.33 -16.94 26.42
C GLU A 17 -7.79 -17.72 27.65
N VAL A 18 -8.41 -18.90 27.46
CA VAL A 18 -8.78 -19.80 28.55
C VAL A 18 -7.50 -20.29 29.24
N PRO A 19 -7.34 -20.08 30.56
CA PRO A 19 -6.13 -20.45 31.27
C PRO A 19 -6.01 -21.98 31.48
N GLU A 20 -4.78 -22.45 31.71
CA GLU A 20 -4.50 -23.89 31.96
C GLU A 20 -4.92 -24.36 33.36
N THR A 21 -5.42 -23.47 34.21
CA THR A 21 -5.85 -23.79 35.57
C THR A 21 -7.28 -24.30 35.61
N GLU A 22 -7.54 -25.33 36.47
CA GLU A 22 -8.88 -25.84 36.69
C GLU A 22 -9.79 -24.77 37.30
N GLN A 23 -10.77 -24.32 36.52
CA GLN A 23 -11.78 -23.35 36.93
C GLN A 23 -13.01 -23.41 36.04
N GLU A 24 -14.12 -22.91 36.54
CA GLU A 24 -15.32 -22.75 35.75
C GLU A 24 -15.20 -21.57 34.82
N VAL A 25 -15.49 -21.78 33.53
CA VAL A 25 -15.46 -20.75 32.49
C VAL A 25 -16.75 -20.73 31.68
N VAL A 26 -17.04 -19.57 31.12
CA VAL A 26 -18.08 -19.40 30.10
C VAL A 26 -17.41 -18.84 28.84
N VAL A 27 -17.46 -19.58 27.75
CA VAL A 27 -16.89 -19.23 26.45
C VAL A 27 -17.99 -19.11 25.40
N CYS A 28 -17.79 -18.22 24.43
CA CYS A 28 -18.73 -17.99 23.34
C CYS A 28 -17.99 -17.89 22.00
N GLY A 29 -18.57 -18.44 20.95
CA GLY A 29 -17.94 -18.39 19.63
C GLY A 29 -18.73 -19.16 18.57
N PHE A 30 -18.05 -19.45 17.48
CA PHE A 30 -18.53 -20.23 16.37
C PHE A 30 -18.02 -21.66 16.47
N ALA A 31 -18.87 -22.66 16.23
CA ALA A 31 -18.47 -24.05 16.15
C ALA A 31 -17.62 -24.27 14.87
N ASP A 32 -16.31 -24.42 15.03
CA ASP A 32 -15.39 -24.58 13.90
C ASP A 32 -15.41 -26.03 13.37
N ARG A 33 -15.16 -26.99 14.25
CA ARG A 33 -15.16 -28.41 13.93
C ARG A 33 -15.90 -29.21 14.99
N VAL A 34 -16.83 -30.04 14.55
CA VAL A 34 -17.56 -30.97 15.40
C VAL A 34 -17.09 -32.39 15.10
N ARG A 35 -16.76 -33.15 16.12
CA ARG A 35 -16.40 -34.58 16.04
C ARG A 35 -17.29 -35.35 17.00
N ASP A 36 -18.21 -36.12 16.46
CA ASP A 36 -19.08 -37.03 17.20
C ASP A 36 -18.52 -38.45 17.06
N MET A 37 -18.18 -39.09 18.18
CA MET A 37 -17.61 -40.43 18.28
C MET A 37 -18.57 -41.38 19.03
N GLY A 38 -19.87 -41.04 19.06
CA GLY A 38 -20.91 -41.79 19.78
C GLY A 38 -21.07 -41.34 21.23
N ASN A 39 -20.28 -41.88 22.14
CA ASN A 39 -20.31 -41.52 23.58
C ASN A 39 -19.40 -40.31 23.91
N LEU A 40 -18.72 -39.75 22.95
CA LEU A 40 -17.78 -38.66 23.15
C LEU A 40 -17.92 -37.64 22.00
N ILE A 41 -18.21 -36.41 22.35
CA ILE A 41 -18.31 -35.31 21.36
C ILE A 41 -17.27 -34.25 21.68
N PHE A 42 -16.54 -33.81 20.65
CA PHE A 42 -15.65 -32.65 20.72
C PHE A 42 -16.12 -31.56 19.76
N ILE A 43 -16.19 -30.33 20.26
CA ILE A 43 -16.48 -29.15 19.47
C ILE A 43 -15.34 -28.15 19.64
N ASN A 44 -14.65 -27.83 18.56
CA ASN A 44 -13.73 -26.70 18.57
C ASN A 44 -14.56 -25.43 18.50
N LEU A 45 -14.53 -24.61 19.53
CA LEU A 45 -15.18 -23.31 19.57
C LEU A 45 -14.17 -22.23 19.20
N ARG A 46 -14.51 -21.41 18.23
CA ARG A 46 -13.65 -20.35 17.67
C ARG A 46 -14.19 -18.98 18.00
N ASP A 47 -13.32 -18.09 18.43
CA ASP A 47 -13.53 -16.65 18.43
C ASP A 47 -12.31 -15.91 17.84
N ARG A 48 -12.26 -14.58 17.95
CA ARG A 48 -11.17 -13.76 17.39
C ARG A 48 -9.80 -13.98 18.03
N THR A 49 -9.72 -14.63 19.18
CA THR A 49 -8.47 -14.89 19.92
C THR A 49 -7.90 -16.29 19.66
N GLY A 50 -8.72 -17.18 19.10
CA GLY A 50 -8.32 -18.55 18.78
C GLY A 50 -9.41 -19.57 19.01
N LEU A 51 -8.99 -20.78 19.33
CA LEU A 51 -9.82 -21.97 19.50
C LEU A 51 -9.73 -22.50 20.93
N VAL A 52 -10.83 -23.07 21.44
CA VAL A 52 -10.83 -23.93 22.63
C VAL A 52 -11.66 -25.20 22.33
N GLN A 53 -11.23 -26.35 22.83
CA GLN A 53 -12.00 -27.58 22.70
C GLN A 53 -13.06 -27.66 23.81
N LEU A 54 -14.29 -27.88 23.40
CA LEU A 54 -15.40 -28.29 24.29
C LEU A 54 -15.49 -29.81 24.25
N ALA A 55 -15.61 -30.45 25.42
CA ALA A 55 -15.71 -31.89 25.56
C ALA A 55 -17.02 -32.29 26.24
N PHE A 56 -17.66 -33.31 25.70
CA PHE A 56 -18.91 -33.91 26.19
C PHE A 56 -18.69 -35.43 26.23
N ASN A 57 -18.95 -36.05 27.33
CA ASN A 57 -18.77 -37.49 27.56
C ASN A 57 -19.94 -38.09 28.37
N ASP A 58 -19.80 -39.31 28.84
CA ASP A 58 -20.82 -40.05 29.61
C ASP A 58 -21.18 -39.37 30.95
N GLU A 59 -20.33 -38.48 31.47
CA GLU A 59 -20.57 -37.70 32.69
C GLU A 59 -21.36 -36.42 32.42
N THR A 60 -21.48 -36.00 31.14
CA THR A 60 -22.24 -34.82 30.75
C THR A 60 -23.73 -35.08 30.91
N ASP A 61 -24.46 -34.09 31.48
CA ASP A 61 -25.93 -34.14 31.54
C ASP A 61 -26.54 -34.56 30.21
N ARG A 62 -27.50 -35.50 30.24
CA ARG A 62 -28.07 -36.10 29.05
C ARG A 62 -28.67 -35.08 28.07
N ALA A 63 -29.35 -34.03 28.59
CA ALA A 63 -29.96 -33.00 27.74
C ALA A 63 -28.88 -32.10 27.12
N VAL A 64 -27.76 -31.86 27.80
CA VAL A 64 -26.63 -31.10 27.27
C VAL A 64 -25.91 -31.90 26.19
N PHE A 65 -25.72 -33.22 26.41
CA PHE A 65 -25.12 -34.14 25.43
C PHE A 65 -25.96 -34.21 24.13
N GLU A 66 -27.26 -34.47 24.25
CA GLU A 66 -28.18 -34.50 23.11
C GLU A 66 -28.23 -33.19 22.34
N LYS A 67 -28.08 -32.05 23.05
CA LYS A 67 -27.96 -30.74 22.43
C LYS A 67 -26.63 -30.61 21.66
N ALA A 68 -25.52 -31.13 22.18
CA ALA A 68 -24.23 -31.12 21.48
C ALA A 68 -24.28 -31.92 20.16
N GLN A 69 -25.03 -33.02 20.08
CA GLN A 69 -25.25 -33.79 18.86
C GLN A 69 -25.95 -32.98 17.73
N LEU A 70 -26.70 -31.95 18.09
CA LEU A 70 -27.40 -31.10 17.13
C LEU A 70 -26.51 -29.98 16.54
N VAL A 71 -25.32 -29.77 17.10
CA VAL A 71 -24.41 -28.70 16.65
C VAL A 71 -23.80 -29.05 15.29
N LYS A 72 -23.81 -28.05 14.42
CA LYS A 72 -23.12 -28.10 13.12
C LYS A 72 -22.10 -26.97 13.02
N GLY A 73 -21.26 -27.04 12.01
CA GLY A 73 -20.28 -25.99 11.72
C GLY A 73 -20.92 -24.59 11.65
N GLU A 74 -20.18 -23.61 12.11
CA GLU A 74 -20.53 -22.18 12.18
C GLU A 74 -21.75 -21.83 13.04
N TYR A 75 -22.33 -22.77 13.83
CA TYR A 75 -23.33 -22.44 14.84
C TYR A 75 -22.72 -21.51 15.89
N VAL A 76 -23.47 -20.54 16.37
CA VAL A 76 -23.07 -19.66 17.46
C VAL A 76 -23.43 -20.32 18.79
N LEU A 77 -22.42 -20.59 19.58
CA LEU A 77 -22.55 -21.31 20.85
C LEU A 77 -22.11 -20.46 22.04
N MET A 78 -22.72 -20.73 23.19
CA MET A 78 -22.23 -20.38 24.50
C MET A 78 -22.13 -21.65 25.32
N ALA A 79 -20.97 -21.90 25.90
CA ALA A 79 -20.71 -23.08 26.72
C ALA A 79 -20.15 -22.68 28.08
N LYS A 80 -20.72 -23.24 29.13
CA LYS A 80 -20.24 -23.19 30.50
C LYS A 80 -19.68 -24.54 30.90
N GLY A 81 -18.52 -24.57 31.55
CA GLY A 81 -17.93 -25.82 31.96
C GLY A 81 -16.63 -25.60 32.76
N THR A 82 -16.00 -26.68 33.17
CA THR A 82 -14.74 -26.69 33.93
C THR A 82 -13.57 -26.96 32.99
N VAL A 83 -12.54 -26.15 33.11
CA VAL A 83 -11.27 -26.37 32.38
C VAL A 83 -10.56 -27.59 32.95
N ARG A 84 -10.11 -28.51 32.09
CA ARG A 84 -9.31 -29.68 32.47
C ARG A 84 -8.22 -29.96 31.43
N PRO A 85 -7.16 -30.73 31.78
CA PRO A 85 -6.17 -31.19 30.83
C PRO A 85 -6.80 -32.06 29.74
N ARG A 86 -6.31 -31.95 28.50
CA ARG A 86 -6.67 -32.86 27.40
C ARG A 86 -5.88 -34.16 27.50
N GLU A 87 -6.52 -35.27 27.18
CA GLU A 87 -5.83 -36.56 27.04
C GLU A 87 -4.79 -36.53 25.89
N SER A 88 -5.12 -35.87 24.78
CA SER A 88 -4.24 -35.69 23.62
C SER A 88 -3.95 -34.22 23.38
N VAL A 89 -2.72 -33.83 23.69
CA VAL A 89 -2.25 -32.45 23.52
C VAL A 89 -2.14 -32.08 22.03
N ASN A 90 -2.58 -30.88 21.66
CA ASN A 90 -2.41 -30.33 20.34
C ASN A 90 -1.49 -29.11 20.41
N GLU A 91 -0.22 -29.27 20.15
CA GLU A 91 0.80 -28.22 20.23
C GLU A 91 0.61 -27.07 19.22
N LYS A 92 -0.25 -27.26 18.18
CA LYS A 92 -0.56 -26.24 17.20
C LYS A 92 -1.54 -25.18 17.70
N LEU A 93 -2.19 -25.41 18.83
CA LEU A 93 -3.16 -24.49 19.43
C LEU A 93 -2.62 -23.92 20.74
N LYS A 94 -2.83 -22.62 20.95
CA LYS A 94 -2.46 -21.94 22.19
C LYS A 94 -3.12 -22.60 23.44
N THR A 95 -4.36 -23.05 23.28
CA THR A 95 -5.13 -23.78 24.32
C THR A 95 -5.09 -25.29 24.12
N GLY A 96 -4.11 -25.80 23.39
CA GLY A 96 -4.06 -27.20 22.97
C GLY A 96 -3.80 -28.21 24.06
N LYS A 97 -3.41 -27.77 25.26
CA LYS A 97 -3.21 -28.62 26.45
C LYS A 97 -4.48 -28.84 27.28
N ILE A 98 -5.50 -28.01 27.05
CA ILE A 98 -6.72 -27.96 27.83
C ILE A 98 -7.97 -28.17 27.00
N GLU A 99 -9.04 -28.56 27.67
CA GLU A 99 -10.40 -28.59 27.15
C GLU A 99 -11.39 -28.12 28.21
N VAL A 100 -12.59 -27.76 27.80
CA VAL A 100 -13.69 -27.41 28.70
C VAL A 100 -14.65 -28.58 28.79
N ALA A 101 -14.76 -29.22 29.96
CA ALA A 101 -15.82 -30.20 30.25
C ALA A 101 -17.14 -29.46 30.45
N VAL A 102 -18.03 -29.55 29.47
CA VAL A 102 -19.22 -28.71 29.40
C VAL A 102 -20.34 -29.18 30.30
N THR A 103 -20.90 -28.26 31.08
CA THR A 103 -22.05 -28.46 31.97
C THR A 103 -23.33 -27.77 31.51
N ASP A 104 -23.23 -26.68 30.74
CA ASP A 104 -24.35 -25.98 30.09
C ASP A 104 -23.94 -25.60 28.67
N LEU A 105 -24.71 -26.01 27.67
CA LEU A 105 -24.55 -25.66 26.26
C LEU A 105 -25.76 -24.92 25.76
N ARG A 106 -25.54 -23.76 25.13
CA ARG A 106 -26.59 -22.96 24.48
C ARG A 106 -26.30 -22.75 23.01
N ILE A 107 -27.28 -23.05 22.17
CA ILE A 107 -27.26 -22.75 20.74
C ILE A 107 -27.94 -21.40 20.53
N LEU A 108 -27.14 -20.33 20.37
CA LEU A 108 -27.64 -18.95 20.26
C LEU A 108 -28.10 -18.64 18.84
N SER A 109 -27.46 -19.25 17.83
CA SER A 109 -27.86 -19.13 16.43
C SER A 109 -27.43 -20.35 15.66
N LYS A 110 -28.20 -20.70 14.64
CA LYS A 110 -27.89 -21.77 13.70
C LYS A 110 -27.35 -21.19 12.40
N ALA A 111 -26.47 -21.91 11.75
CA ALA A 111 -25.98 -21.59 10.43
C ALA A 111 -26.53 -22.61 9.41
N GLU A 112 -26.79 -22.17 8.21
CA GLU A 112 -26.88 -23.03 7.04
C GLU A 112 -25.45 -23.44 6.60
N THR A 113 -25.36 -24.38 5.65
CA THR A 113 -24.07 -24.74 5.07
C THR A 113 -23.46 -23.51 4.39
N THR A 114 -22.28 -23.12 4.82
CA THR A 114 -21.58 -21.94 4.26
C THR A 114 -21.16 -22.21 2.81
N PRO A 115 -21.12 -21.19 1.95
CA PRO A 115 -20.73 -21.34 0.55
C PRO A 115 -19.27 -21.79 0.36
N PHE A 116 -18.46 -21.69 1.40
CA PHE A 116 -17.08 -22.19 1.45
C PHE A 116 -16.67 -22.50 2.89
N GLU A 117 -15.59 -23.26 3.06
CA GLU A 117 -14.98 -23.52 4.36
C GLU A 117 -14.29 -22.24 4.87
N VAL A 118 -14.82 -21.67 5.95
CA VAL A 118 -14.42 -20.34 6.48
C VAL A 118 -12.95 -20.28 6.89
N THR A 119 -12.43 -21.33 7.52
CA THR A 119 -11.06 -21.37 8.04
C THR A 119 -10.02 -21.83 7.02
N ASN A 120 -10.45 -22.28 5.83
CA ASN A 120 -9.59 -22.77 4.76
C ASN A 120 -10.07 -22.26 3.41
N SER A 121 -10.10 -20.92 3.26
CA SER A 121 -10.60 -20.25 2.07
C SER A 121 -9.52 -19.88 1.03
N ASP A 122 -8.28 -20.32 1.20
CA ASP A 122 -7.15 -19.92 0.34
C ASP A 122 -7.34 -20.26 -1.16
N LYS A 123 -8.08 -21.34 -1.47
CA LYS A 123 -8.37 -21.79 -2.83
C LYS A 123 -9.72 -21.34 -3.38
N VAL A 124 -10.46 -20.59 -2.59
CA VAL A 124 -11.79 -20.09 -2.98
C VAL A 124 -11.63 -18.88 -3.89
N ASN A 125 -12.48 -18.78 -4.91
CA ASN A 125 -12.51 -17.62 -5.80
C ASN A 125 -12.74 -16.32 -5.00
N ASP A 126 -11.97 -15.29 -5.34
CA ASP A 126 -12.03 -13.99 -4.66
C ASP A 126 -13.40 -13.33 -4.75
N GLU A 127 -14.11 -13.45 -5.86
CA GLU A 127 -15.46 -12.91 -6.00
C GLU A 127 -16.43 -13.53 -5.00
N LEU A 128 -16.35 -14.86 -4.79
CA LEU A 128 -17.20 -15.54 -3.82
C LEU A 128 -16.86 -15.11 -2.39
N LYS A 129 -15.57 -14.96 -2.06
CA LYS A 129 -15.12 -14.44 -0.76
C LYS A 129 -15.62 -13.01 -0.53
N LEU A 130 -15.53 -12.14 -1.53
CA LEU A 130 -15.97 -10.75 -1.43
C LEU A 130 -17.49 -10.62 -1.37
N LYS A 131 -18.25 -11.49 -2.06
CA LYS A 131 -19.70 -11.53 -1.95
C LYS A 131 -20.16 -11.94 -0.54
N TYR A 132 -19.46 -12.88 0.09
CA TYR A 132 -19.74 -13.32 1.46
C TYR A 132 -18.66 -12.82 2.43
N ARG A 133 -18.25 -11.56 2.28
CA ARG A 133 -17.12 -10.98 3.01
C ARG A 133 -17.23 -11.13 4.53
N TYR A 134 -18.42 -11.08 5.10
CA TYR A 134 -18.67 -11.31 6.53
C TYR A 134 -18.34 -12.74 6.98
N LEU A 135 -18.33 -13.73 6.09
CA LEU A 135 -17.84 -15.08 6.37
C LEU A 135 -16.33 -15.17 6.22
N ASP A 136 -15.79 -14.59 5.15
CA ASP A 136 -14.36 -14.54 4.89
C ASP A 136 -13.59 -13.81 6.02
N LEU A 137 -14.17 -12.75 6.59
CA LEU A 137 -13.65 -12.05 7.77
C LEU A 137 -13.57 -12.91 9.05
N ARG A 138 -14.18 -14.10 9.08
CA ARG A 138 -13.98 -15.08 10.16
C ARG A 138 -12.70 -15.90 10.00
N ASN A 139 -12.04 -15.84 8.81
CA ASN A 139 -10.78 -16.54 8.57
C ASN A 139 -9.69 -15.97 9.49
N PRO A 140 -8.96 -16.82 10.27
CA PRO A 140 -7.97 -16.35 11.23
C PRO A 140 -6.83 -15.53 10.62
N LYS A 141 -6.41 -15.83 9.38
CA LYS A 141 -5.39 -15.05 8.66
C LYS A 141 -5.88 -13.63 8.42
N LEU A 142 -7.09 -13.49 7.91
CA LEU A 142 -7.69 -12.20 7.61
C LEU A 142 -7.99 -11.40 8.89
N GLN A 143 -8.49 -12.08 9.94
CA GLN A 143 -8.67 -11.47 11.26
C GLN A 143 -7.37 -10.92 11.82
N LYS A 144 -6.28 -11.69 11.72
CA LYS A 144 -4.95 -11.24 12.15
C LYS A 144 -4.54 -9.95 11.43
N ASN A 145 -4.77 -9.86 10.12
CA ASN A 145 -4.44 -8.67 9.34
C ASN A 145 -5.21 -7.43 9.83
N ILE A 146 -6.52 -7.57 10.02
CA ILE A 146 -7.38 -6.47 10.52
C ILE A 146 -6.99 -6.07 11.95
N ILE A 147 -6.67 -7.04 12.81
CA ILE A 147 -6.19 -6.76 14.18
C ILE A 147 -4.82 -6.08 14.15
N THR A 148 -3.93 -6.47 13.24
CA THR A 148 -2.63 -5.81 13.07
C THR A 148 -2.82 -4.36 12.60
N ARG A 149 -3.72 -4.12 11.63
CA ARG A 149 -4.09 -2.76 11.21
C ARG A 149 -4.61 -1.91 12.38
N HIS A 150 -5.43 -2.49 13.25
CA HIS A 150 -5.89 -1.80 14.46
C HIS A 150 -4.72 -1.41 15.38
N LYS A 151 -3.75 -2.32 15.59
CA LYS A 151 -2.55 -2.03 16.40
C LYS A 151 -1.69 -0.94 15.76
N ILE A 152 -1.53 -0.95 14.43
CA ILE A 152 -0.83 0.13 13.72
C ILE A 152 -1.50 1.48 14.04
N ALA A 153 -2.83 1.56 13.92
CA ALA A 153 -3.56 2.79 14.22
C ALA A 153 -3.43 3.23 15.68
N GLN A 154 -3.39 2.30 16.62
CA GLN A 154 -3.17 2.59 18.04
C GLN A 154 -1.77 3.16 18.28
N ILE A 155 -0.72 2.48 17.81
CA ILE A 155 0.68 2.92 17.96
C ILE A 155 0.88 4.29 17.29
N THR A 156 0.25 4.53 16.13
CA THR A 156 0.27 5.82 15.46
C THR A 156 -0.23 6.93 16.38
N ARG A 157 -1.42 6.75 16.97
CA ARG A 157 -2.00 7.75 17.87
C ARG A 157 -1.12 7.98 19.11
N GLU A 158 -0.63 6.92 19.72
CA GLU A 158 0.25 6.99 20.89
C GLU A 158 1.53 7.77 20.56
N TYR A 159 2.22 7.42 19.47
CA TYR A 159 3.46 8.07 19.08
C TYR A 159 3.28 9.56 18.82
N PHE A 160 2.29 9.93 18.00
CA PHE A 160 2.10 11.33 17.64
C PHE A 160 1.57 12.16 18.82
N TYR A 161 0.71 11.58 19.67
CA TYR A 161 0.28 12.21 20.92
C TYR A 161 1.48 12.54 21.84
N ASP A 162 2.37 11.57 22.05
CA ASP A 162 3.57 11.74 22.88
C ASP A 162 4.56 12.78 22.30
N ASN A 163 4.48 13.04 20.98
CA ASN A 163 5.26 14.05 20.29
C ASN A 163 4.53 15.39 20.10
N GLY A 164 3.43 15.61 20.81
CA GLY A 164 2.71 16.88 20.87
C GLY A 164 1.81 17.17 19.66
N PHE A 165 1.42 16.16 18.89
CA PHE A 165 0.46 16.33 17.82
C PHE A 165 -0.98 16.31 18.33
N LEU A 166 -1.83 17.10 17.69
CA LEU A 166 -3.25 17.14 17.92
C LEU A 166 -3.98 16.39 16.80
N GLU A 167 -4.78 15.40 17.17
CA GLU A 167 -5.66 14.72 16.19
C GLU A 167 -6.88 15.61 15.94
N ILE A 168 -6.98 16.17 14.73
CA ILE A 168 -8.04 17.10 14.35
C ILE A 168 -8.75 16.58 13.11
N GLU A 169 -10.07 16.42 13.17
CA GLU A 169 -10.89 16.02 12.03
C GLU A 169 -11.09 17.18 11.06
N THR A 170 -11.01 16.88 9.76
CA THR A 170 -11.31 17.82 8.68
C THR A 170 -12.59 17.41 7.95
N PRO A 171 -13.27 18.34 7.25
CA PRO A 171 -14.52 18.03 6.56
C PRO A 171 -14.38 16.92 5.50
N MET A 172 -15.38 16.01 5.48
CA MET A 172 -15.52 15.01 4.41
C MET A 172 -16.35 15.53 3.23
N MET A 173 -17.17 16.54 3.42
CA MET A 173 -17.89 17.25 2.37
C MET A 173 -17.28 18.64 2.20
N MET A 174 -16.47 18.80 1.17
CA MET A 174 -15.72 20.02 0.93
C MET A 174 -16.00 20.59 -0.46
N LYS A 175 -15.38 21.70 -0.79
CA LYS A 175 -15.35 22.25 -2.15
C LYS A 175 -14.48 21.36 -3.04
N SER A 176 -14.90 21.15 -4.29
CA SER A 176 -14.05 20.48 -5.28
C SER A 176 -12.77 21.29 -5.51
N THR A 177 -11.64 20.67 -5.24
CA THR A 177 -10.30 21.22 -5.41
C THR A 177 -9.42 20.14 -6.02
N PRO A 178 -9.13 20.21 -7.32
CA PRO A 178 -8.39 19.17 -8.02
C PRO A 178 -6.95 19.05 -7.46
N GLU A 179 -6.60 17.84 -7.02
CA GLU A 179 -5.28 17.48 -6.48
C GLU A 179 -4.61 16.36 -7.31
N GLY A 180 -4.98 16.21 -8.59
CA GLY A 180 -4.41 15.23 -9.50
C GLY A 180 -5.35 14.08 -9.90
N ALA A 181 -6.31 13.69 -9.06
CA ALA A 181 -7.36 12.72 -9.37
C ALA A 181 -8.70 13.41 -9.67
N ARG A 182 -9.69 12.64 -10.13
CA ARG A 182 -11.09 13.12 -10.20
C ARG A 182 -11.72 13.01 -8.82
N ASP A 183 -12.60 13.98 -8.50
CA ASP A 183 -13.34 14.01 -7.25
C ASP A 183 -14.63 13.19 -7.35
N TYR A 184 -14.98 12.50 -6.25
CA TYR A 184 -16.33 12.00 -6.05
C TYR A 184 -17.25 13.15 -5.63
N LEU A 185 -18.32 13.39 -6.39
CA LEU A 185 -19.25 14.51 -6.16
C LEU A 185 -20.49 14.05 -5.41
N VAL A 186 -20.93 14.87 -4.44
CA VAL A 186 -22.15 14.66 -3.64
C VAL A 186 -23.09 15.83 -3.89
N PRO A 187 -24.27 15.63 -4.52
CA PRO A 187 -25.19 16.72 -4.82
C PRO A 187 -25.81 17.31 -3.54
N SER A 188 -26.00 18.63 -3.52
CA SER A 188 -26.62 19.32 -2.38
C SER A 188 -28.13 19.47 -2.58
N ARG A 189 -28.93 18.90 -1.69
CA ARG A 189 -30.39 19.10 -1.67
C ARG A 189 -30.78 20.55 -1.34
N VAL A 190 -30.00 21.22 -0.50
CA VAL A 190 -30.29 22.59 -0.03
C VAL A 190 -29.89 23.65 -1.06
N HIS A 191 -28.86 23.36 -1.88
CA HIS A 191 -28.35 24.28 -2.89
C HIS A 191 -28.45 23.62 -4.27
N ALA A 192 -29.59 23.77 -4.92
CA ALA A 192 -29.84 23.19 -6.23
C ALA A 192 -28.71 23.49 -7.23
N GLY A 193 -28.25 22.48 -7.97
CA GLY A 193 -27.17 22.58 -8.94
C GLY A 193 -25.77 22.75 -8.35
N LYS A 194 -25.61 22.65 -7.03
CA LYS A 194 -24.31 22.68 -6.35
C LYS A 194 -23.96 21.32 -5.76
N PHE A 195 -22.66 21.05 -5.69
CA PHE A 195 -22.11 19.78 -5.23
C PHE A 195 -21.05 20.00 -4.14
N TYR A 196 -20.99 19.10 -3.20
CA TYR A 196 -19.81 18.84 -2.38
C TYR A 196 -18.91 17.85 -3.12
N ALA A 197 -17.63 17.87 -2.82
CA ALA A 197 -16.68 16.84 -3.21
C ALA A 197 -16.19 16.07 -1.98
N LEU A 198 -15.92 14.77 -2.14
CA LEU A 198 -15.22 13.99 -1.13
C LEU A 198 -13.71 14.27 -1.23
N PRO A 199 -12.96 14.43 -0.12
CA PRO A 199 -11.57 14.86 -0.13
C PRO A 199 -10.65 13.82 -0.74
N GLN A 200 -9.76 14.23 -1.63
CA GLN A 200 -8.64 13.41 -2.10
C GLN A 200 -7.57 13.28 -1.03
N SER A 201 -7.39 14.33 -0.24
CA SER A 201 -6.58 14.40 0.98
C SER A 201 -7.04 15.60 1.82
N PRO A 202 -6.65 15.73 3.10
CA PRO A 202 -6.94 16.92 3.90
C PRO A 202 -5.95 18.09 3.65
N GLN A 203 -5.26 18.12 2.49
CA GLN A 203 -4.14 19.01 2.20
C GLN A 203 -4.40 20.47 2.49
N ILE A 204 -5.52 21.02 2.04
CA ILE A 204 -5.83 22.44 2.24
C ILE A 204 -6.14 22.73 3.71
N TYR A 205 -6.93 21.89 4.35
CA TYR A 205 -7.34 22.09 5.74
C TYR A 205 -6.19 21.97 6.72
N LYS A 206 -5.24 21.05 6.52
CA LYS A 206 -4.08 20.93 7.40
C LYS A 206 -3.17 22.16 7.30
N GLN A 207 -3.01 22.77 6.11
CA GLN A 207 -2.30 24.04 5.96
C GLN A 207 -3.03 25.18 6.70
N LEU A 208 -4.36 25.25 6.58
CA LEU A 208 -5.15 26.23 7.32
C LEU A 208 -5.03 26.03 8.85
N LEU A 209 -4.87 24.80 9.34
CA LEU A 209 -4.61 24.52 10.75
C LEU A 209 -3.24 25.06 11.18
N MET A 210 -2.22 24.97 10.32
CA MET A 210 -0.90 25.59 10.60
C MET A 210 -1.02 27.12 10.67
N ILE A 211 -1.71 27.74 9.73
CA ILE A 211 -2.01 29.18 9.75
C ILE A 211 -2.80 29.57 11.00
N SER A 212 -3.65 28.67 11.49
CA SER A 212 -4.44 28.85 12.70
C SER A 212 -3.64 28.63 14.01
N GLY A 213 -2.35 28.28 13.95
CA GLY A 213 -1.46 28.15 15.10
C GLY A 213 -1.57 26.83 15.86
N TYR A 214 -2.00 25.74 15.21
CA TYR A 214 -2.07 24.42 15.86
C TYR A 214 -0.74 23.66 15.86
N ASP A 215 0.28 24.15 15.15
CA ASP A 215 1.68 23.72 15.08
C ASP A 215 1.92 22.26 14.66
N ARG A 216 1.21 21.28 15.23
CA ARG A 216 1.38 19.86 14.95
C ARG A 216 0.03 19.18 14.82
N TYR A 217 -0.32 18.81 13.61
CA TYR A 217 -1.58 18.15 13.26
C TYR A 217 -1.34 16.70 12.84
N ILE A 218 -2.25 15.82 13.23
CA ILE A 218 -2.34 14.43 12.77
C ILE A 218 -3.81 14.06 12.52
N GLN A 219 -4.06 13.21 11.55
CA GLN A 219 -5.37 12.59 11.34
C GLN A 219 -5.21 11.23 10.67
N LEU A 220 -5.97 10.22 11.09
CA LEU A 220 -6.21 9.02 10.30
C LEU A 220 -7.31 9.33 9.29
N ALA A 221 -6.94 9.99 8.20
CA ALA A 221 -7.85 10.61 7.25
C ALA A 221 -8.41 9.61 6.24
N ARG A 222 -9.74 9.63 6.01
CA ARG A 222 -10.33 8.95 4.85
C ARG A 222 -10.15 9.82 3.62
N CYS A 223 -9.63 9.22 2.56
CA CYS A 223 -9.36 9.85 1.28
C CYS A 223 -10.11 9.12 0.17
N PHE A 224 -10.50 9.84 -0.87
CA PHE A 224 -11.30 9.34 -1.99
C PHE A 224 -10.70 9.81 -3.31
N ARG A 225 -10.48 8.90 -4.25
CA ARG A 225 -9.96 9.22 -5.58
C ARG A 225 -10.68 8.40 -6.63
N ASP A 226 -11.30 9.07 -7.59
CA ASP A 226 -11.92 8.42 -8.74
C ASP A 226 -10.88 8.23 -9.86
N GLU A 227 -10.13 7.14 -9.73
CA GLU A 227 -9.06 6.72 -10.64
C GLU A 227 -9.27 5.28 -11.08
N ASP A 228 -8.58 4.89 -12.16
CA ASP A 228 -8.52 3.49 -12.58
C ASP A 228 -7.87 2.62 -11.50
N LEU A 229 -8.60 1.61 -11.05
CA LEU A 229 -8.16 0.77 -9.94
C LEU A 229 -7.14 -0.27 -10.41
N ARG A 230 -6.09 -0.44 -9.60
CA ARG A 230 -5.07 -1.47 -9.71
C ARG A 230 -5.07 -2.32 -8.43
N ALA A 231 -4.26 -3.39 -8.41
CA ALA A 231 -4.16 -4.27 -7.24
C ALA A 231 -3.75 -3.55 -5.93
N ASP A 232 -3.03 -2.45 -6.06
CA ASP A 232 -2.50 -1.60 -4.99
C ASP A 232 -3.25 -0.26 -4.83
N ARG A 233 -4.45 -0.11 -5.43
CA ARG A 233 -5.29 1.09 -5.32
C ARG A 233 -6.72 0.74 -4.97
N GLN A 234 -7.33 1.60 -4.15
CA GLN A 234 -8.74 1.58 -3.77
C GLN A 234 -9.33 2.98 -3.98
N PRO A 235 -10.62 3.10 -4.37
CA PRO A 235 -11.24 4.41 -4.59
C PRO A 235 -11.42 5.18 -3.28
N GLU A 236 -11.43 4.49 -2.17
CA GLU A 236 -11.43 5.03 -0.81
C GLU A 236 -10.36 4.31 0.03
N PHE A 237 -9.53 5.08 0.72
CA PHE A 237 -8.41 4.57 1.49
C PHE A 237 -8.15 5.44 2.73
N THR A 238 -7.25 5.02 3.59
CA THR A 238 -6.89 5.77 4.80
C THR A 238 -5.43 6.20 4.74
N GLN A 239 -5.17 7.47 5.05
CA GLN A 239 -3.84 8.01 5.27
C GLN A 239 -3.63 8.34 6.73
N ILE A 240 -2.41 8.09 7.22
CA ILE A 240 -1.87 8.77 8.39
C ILE A 240 -1.36 10.10 7.84
N ASP A 241 -2.10 11.16 8.07
CA ASP A 241 -1.83 12.48 7.50
C ASP A 241 -1.36 13.43 8.58
N LEU A 242 -0.26 14.14 8.35
CA LEU A 242 0.34 15.03 9.32
C LEU A 242 0.85 16.34 8.69
N GLU A 243 0.93 17.39 9.52
CA GLU A 243 1.51 18.68 9.17
C GLU A 243 2.16 19.29 10.41
N MET A 244 3.30 19.98 10.23
CA MET A 244 4.09 20.62 11.28
C MET A 244 4.49 22.01 10.88
N SER A 245 4.44 22.97 11.84
CA SER A 245 4.90 24.35 11.68
C SER A 245 6.29 24.55 12.29
N PHE A 246 7.00 25.58 11.80
CA PHE A 246 8.34 25.98 12.28
C PHE A 246 9.38 24.87 12.20
N VAL A 247 9.34 24.12 11.12
CA VAL A 247 10.21 22.98 10.83
C VAL A 247 10.74 23.07 9.41
N ASP A 248 11.79 22.32 9.13
CA ASP A 248 12.26 22.02 7.79
C ASP A 248 12.05 20.52 7.43
N GLN A 249 12.55 20.13 6.27
CA GLN A 249 12.41 18.75 5.75
C GLN A 249 13.01 17.73 6.71
N GLU A 250 14.18 18.01 7.28
CA GLU A 250 14.93 17.10 8.16
C GLU A 250 14.17 16.83 9.46
N ASP A 251 13.49 17.84 10.01
CA ASP A 251 12.69 17.70 11.23
C ASP A 251 11.49 16.76 11.01
N ILE A 252 10.83 16.91 9.86
CA ILE A 252 9.70 16.03 9.50
C ILE A 252 10.18 14.60 9.27
N GLN A 253 11.28 14.43 8.54
CA GLN A 253 11.89 13.13 8.30
C GLN A 253 12.30 12.45 9.61
N ALA A 254 12.95 13.17 10.51
CA ALA A 254 13.37 12.64 11.81
C ALA A 254 12.15 12.21 12.68
N CYS A 255 11.07 12.97 12.65
CA CYS A 255 9.83 12.61 13.33
C CYS A 255 9.25 11.30 12.80
N ILE A 256 9.24 11.12 11.48
CA ILE A 256 8.75 9.90 10.84
C ILE A 256 9.69 8.72 11.07
N GLU A 257 10.99 8.92 11.04
CA GLU A 257 11.98 7.89 11.35
C GLU A 257 11.75 7.30 12.75
N GLY A 258 11.51 8.13 13.76
CA GLY A 258 11.17 7.66 15.11
C GLY A 258 9.82 6.91 15.17
N TYR A 259 8.82 7.34 14.39
CA TYR A 259 7.56 6.61 14.27
C TYR A 259 7.76 5.21 13.66
N ILE A 260 8.51 5.11 12.57
CA ILE A 260 8.79 3.84 11.87
C ILE A 260 9.58 2.89 12.79
N GLU A 261 10.60 3.41 13.49
CA GLU A 261 11.38 2.61 14.45
C GLU A 261 10.47 1.99 15.53
N LYS A 262 9.64 2.82 16.20
CA LYS A 262 8.68 2.35 17.22
C LYS A 262 7.70 1.32 16.65
N LEU A 263 7.10 1.62 15.50
CA LEU A 263 6.09 0.77 14.88
C LEU A 263 6.64 -0.63 14.52
N PHE A 264 7.79 -0.68 13.84
CA PHE A 264 8.39 -1.94 13.41
C PHE A 264 8.90 -2.77 14.58
N LYS A 265 9.45 -2.12 15.60
CA LYS A 265 9.86 -2.77 16.84
C LYS A 265 8.67 -3.39 17.59
N GLU A 266 7.57 -2.66 17.76
CA GLU A 266 6.44 -3.13 18.56
C GLU A 266 5.60 -4.21 17.84
N ILE A 267 5.45 -4.13 16.51
CA ILE A 267 4.61 -5.09 15.76
C ILE A 267 5.41 -6.31 15.29
N LEU A 268 6.61 -6.09 14.76
CA LEU A 268 7.41 -7.13 14.11
C LEU A 268 8.61 -7.57 14.92
N GLY A 269 8.99 -6.84 15.97
CA GLY A 269 10.24 -7.07 16.70
C GLY A 269 11.49 -6.75 15.87
N VAL A 270 11.36 -5.94 14.82
CA VAL A 270 12.44 -5.56 13.90
C VAL A 270 13.01 -4.22 14.34
N GLU A 271 14.34 -4.15 14.49
CA GLU A 271 15.05 -2.89 14.71
C GLU A 271 15.35 -2.22 13.37
N VAL A 272 14.94 -0.96 13.23
CA VAL A 272 15.23 -0.12 12.07
C VAL A 272 16.44 0.75 12.39
N THR A 273 17.45 0.69 11.54
CA THR A 273 18.67 1.51 11.73
C THR A 273 18.40 2.94 11.28
N LEU A 274 18.65 3.90 12.17
CA LEU A 274 18.50 5.34 11.91
C LEU A 274 19.86 6.04 11.87
N PRO A 275 20.01 7.15 11.14
CA PRO A 275 19.03 7.73 10.21
C PRO A 275 18.83 6.85 8.97
N LEU A 276 17.64 6.94 8.34
CA LEU A 276 17.36 6.22 7.10
C LEU A 276 18.23 6.78 5.95
N PRO A 277 18.67 5.91 5.00
CA PRO A 277 19.39 6.36 3.81
C PRO A 277 18.59 7.38 2.99
N ARG A 278 19.28 8.30 2.35
CA ARG A 278 18.72 9.31 1.44
C ARG A 278 19.32 9.16 0.05
N LEU A 279 18.48 9.24 -0.97
CA LEU A 279 18.87 9.33 -2.38
C LEU A 279 18.13 10.52 -2.99
N THR A 280 18.81 11.27 -3.86
CA THR A 280 18.09 12.21 -4.72
C THR A 280 17.25 11.43 -5.75
N PHE A 281 16.20 12.06 -6.28
CA PHE A 281 15.43 11.48 -7.39
C PHE A 281 16.34 11.13 -8.58
N ALA A 282 17.29 12.00 -8.90
CA ALA A 282 18.26 11.77 -9.99
C ALA A 282 19.11 10.53 -9.74
N ASP A 283 19.61 10.33 -8.51
CA ASP A 283 20.37 9.13 -8.14
C ASP A 283 19.52 7.86 -8.18
N ALA A 284 18.29 7.92 -7.65
CA ALA A 284 17.36 6.80 -7.66
C ALA A 284 17.04 6.36 -9.10
N MET A 285 16.74 7.31 -9.96
CA MET A 285 16.50 7.04 -11.38
C MET A 285 17.76 6.51 -12.08
N SER A 286 18.91 7.14 -11.88
CA SER A 286 20.17 6.75 -12.54
C SER A 286 20.61 5.35 -12.14
N ARG A 287 20.54 4.98 -10.85
CA ARG A 287 21.04 3.72 -10.30
C ARG A 287 20.04 2.57 -10.37
N TYR A 288 18.75 2.88 -10.24
CA TYR A 288 17.72 1.84 -10.10
C TYR A 288 16.64 1.90 -11.18
N GLY A 289 16.57 2.99 -11.95
CA GLY A 289 15.55 3.20 -12.99
C GLY A 289 14.14 3.37 -12.45
N SER A 290 14.03 3.85 -11.20
CA SER A 290 12.75 4.04 -10.50
C SER A 290 12.89 5.08 -9.40
N ASP A 291 11.86 5.88 -9.22
CA ASP A 291 11.61 6.78 -8.09
C ASP A 291 11.33 6.04 -6.77
N LYS A 292 11.04 4.74 -6.84
CA LYS A 292 10.77 3.85 -5.69
C LYS A 292 11.63 2.59 -5.76
N PRO A 293 12.95 2.72 -5.55
CA PRO A 293 13.88 1.61 -5.72
C PRO A 293 13.75 0.54 -4.63
N ASP A 294 13.83 -0.72 -5.02
CA ASP A 294 14.09 -1.79 -4.06
C ASP A 294 15.61 -1.89 -3.81
N THR A 295 16.04 -1.41 -2.67
CA THR A 295 17.46 -1.36 -2.29
C THR A 295 17.94 -2.59 -1.53
N ARG A 296 17.11 -3.65 -1.40
CA ARG A 296 17.49 -4.88 -0.69
C ARG A 296 18.56 -5.70 -1.40
N PHE A 297 18.77 -5.47 -2.69
CA PHE A 297 19.75 -6.19 -3.51
C PHE A 297 20.45 -5.23 -4.46
N GLY A 298 21.63 -5.64 -4.96
CA GLY A 298 22.43 -4.88 -5.91
C GLY A 298 21.84 -4.82 -7.32
N MET A 299 22.65 -5.06 -8.34
CA MET A 299 22.29 -5.01 -9.76
C MET A 299 21.93 -3.58 -10.22
N GLU A 300 22.73 -2.60 -9.78
CA GLU A 300 22.52 -1.20 -10.17
C GLU A 300 22.78 -0.99 -11.67
N ILE A 301 22.07 -0.04 -12.24
CA ILE A 301 22.25 0.40 -13.63
C ILE A 301 23.59 1.11 -13.74
N GLN A 302 24.37 0.72 -14.75
CA GLN A 302 25.67 1.33 -15.08
C GLN A 302 25.55 2.11 -16.38
N ASP A 303 26.04 3.34 -16.40
CA ASP A 303 26.18 4.12 -17.62
C ASP A 303 27.45 3.67 -18.37
N ILE A 304 27.28 3.13 -19.56
CA ILE A 304 28.36 2.68 -20.42
C ILE A 304 28.45 3.49 -21.72
N THR A 305 27.76 4.64 -21.78
CA THR A 305 27.69 5.49 -22.97
C THR A 305 29.07 5.81 -23.53
N ASP A 306 29.98 6.31 -22.67
CA ASP A 306 31.36 6.61 -23.08
C ASP A 306 32.18 5.37 -23.45
N THR A 307 31.87 4.22 -22.85
CA THR A 307 32.56 2.96 -23.13
C THR A 307 32.24 2.44 -24.52
N VAL A 308 31.04 2.69 -25.03
CA VAL A 308 30.52 2.11 -26.28
C VAL A 308 30.39 3.10 -27.42
N LYS A 309 30.68 4.38 -27.23
CA LYS A 309 30.46 5.44 -28.24
C LYS A 309 31.20 5.24 -29.55
N ASP A 310 32.36 4.57 -29.51
CA ASP A 310 33.20 4.31 -30.67
C ASP A 310 32.88 2.98 -31.36
N ILE A 311 31.98 2.16 -30.78
CA ILE A 311 31.57 0.88 -31.38
C ILE A 311 30.65 1.14 -32.57
N ASP A 312 30.96 0.50 -33.71
CA ASP A 312 30.19 0.69 -34.96
C ASP A 312 28.88 -0.10 -34.98
N PHE A 313 28.07 0.10 -33.91
CA PHE A 313 26.74 -0.47 -33.79
C PHE A 313 25.69 0.66 -33.86
N VAL A 314 24.94 0.67 -34.95
CA VAL A 314 23.99 1.75 -35.28
C VAL A 314 22.99 2.07 -34.16
N VAL A 315 22.59 1.06 -33.36
CA VAL A 315 21.67 1.22 -32.25
C VAL A 315 22.25 2.11 -31.13
N PHE A 316 23.56 1.90 -30.82
CA PHE A 316 24.25 2.72 -29.81
C PHE A 316 24.49 4.14 -30.34
N LYS A 317 25.02 4.24 -31.54
CA LYS A 317 25.32 5.55 -32.17
C LYS A 317 24.08 6.42 -32.28
N SER A 318 23.01 5.88 -32.83
CA SER A 318 21.76 6.68 -33.01
C SER A 318 21.11 7.09 -31.67
N ALA A 319 21.24 6.27 -30.62
CA ALA A 319 20.76 6.67 -29.29
C ALA A 319 21.58 7.84 -28.72
N ILE A 320 22.92 7.77 -28.83
CA ILE A 320 23.85 8.80 -28.36
C ILE A 320 23.66 10.11 -29.16
N GLU A 321 23.59 10.03 -30.48
CA GLU A 321 23.35 11.18 -31.37
C GLU A 321 22.03 11.86 -31.10
N ALA A 322 21.01 11.12 -30.64
CA ALA A 322 19.72 11.65 -30.24
C ALA A 322 19.70 12.24 -28.81
N GLY A 323 20.86 12.36 -28.15
CA GLY A 323 20.97 12.85 -26.77
C GLY A 323 20.50 11.85 -25.70
N GLY A 324 20.38 10.58 -26.06
CA GLY A 324 20.08 9.47 -25.14
C GLY A 324 21.34 8.87 -24.51
N SER A 325 21.20 7.71 -23.88
CA SER A 325 22.30 6.99 -23.25
C SER A 325 22.28 5.50 -23.58
N VAL A 326 23.43 4.86 -23.36
CA VAL A 326 23.56 3.40 -23.39
C VAL A 326 23.88 2.94 -21.96
N ARG A 327 22.97 2.19 -21.38
CA ARG A 327 23.11 1.72 -20.00
C ARG A 327 22.92 0.22 -19.89
N ALA A 328 23.46 -0.35 -18.83
CA ALA A 328 23.46 -1.79 -18.62
C ALA A 328 23.18 -2.18 -17.18
N ILE A 329 22.68 -3.40 -17.00
CA ILE A 329 22.67 -4.10 -15.70
C ILE A 329 23.45 -5.41 -15.83
N ASN A 330 24.22 -5.75 -14.81
CA ASN A 330 24.91 -7.03 -14.70
C ASN A 330 24.10 -7.99 -13.81
N VAL A 331 23.54 -9.01 -14.42
CA VAL A 331 22.79 -10.09 -13.76
C VAL A 331 23.76 -11.19 -13.37
N LYS A 332 24.36 -11.09 -12.16
CA LYS A 332 25.36 -12.04 -11.66
C LYS A 332 24.79 -13.46 -11.61
N GLY A 333 25.57 -14.41 -12.17
CA GLY A 333 25.14 -15.80 -12.30
C GLY A 333 24.02 -16.06 -13.32
N GLY A 334 23.59 -15.03 -14.06
CA GLY A 334 22.42 -15.07 -14.94
C GLY A 334 22.59 -15.97 -16.16
N ALA A 335 23.84 -16.25 -16.61
CA ALA A 335 24.08 -17.08 -17.78
C ALA A 335 23.54 -18.51 -17.66
N ALA A 336 23.53 -19.08 -16.46
CA ALA A 336 22.97 -20.41 -16.19
C ALA A 336 21.43 -20.41 -16.21
N THR A 337 20.84 -19.35 -15.69
CA THR A 337 19.38 -19.24 -15.51
C THR A 337 18.65 -18.80 -16.79
N TYR A 338 19.29 -17.95 -17.60
CA TYR A 338 18.69 -17.34 -18.79
C TYR A 338 19.18 -18.01 -20.07
N THR A 339 18.36 -18.94 -20.60
CA THR A 339 18.55 -19.48 -21.97
C THR A 339 18.20 -18.42 -23.00
N ARG A 340 18.51 -18.67 -24.28
CA ARG A 340 18.14 -17.79 -25.40
C ARG A 340 16.64 -17.44 -25.36
N LYS A 341 15.76 -18.44 -25.19
CA LYS A 341 14.31 -18.25 -25.12
C LYS A 341 13.89 -17.36 -23.95
N GLU A 342 14.58 -17.45 -22.83
CA GLU A 342 14.29 -16.61 -21.66
C GLU A 342 14.75 -15.17 -21.87
N ILE A 343 15.90 -14.97 -22.55
CA ILE A 343 16.35 -13.63 -22.93
C ILE A 343 15.38 -12.99 -23.92
N ASP A 344 14.87 -13.77 -24.90
CA ASP A 344 13.86 -13.27 -25.85
C ASP A 344 12.60 -12.76 -25.14
N LYS A 345 12.18 -13.38 -24.02
CA LYS A 345 11.08 -12.84 -23.18
C LYS A 345 11.43 -11.51 -22.51
N LEU A 346 12.68 -11.32 -22.07
CA LEU A 346 13.12 -10.05 -21.51
C LEU A 346 13.14 -8.95 -22.59
N VAL A 347 13.53 -9.30 -23.83
CA VAL A 347 13.45 -8.39 -24.98
C VAL A 347 12.01 -7.95 -25.25
N GLU A 348 11.05 -8.88 -25.26
CA GLU A 348 9.62 -8.55 -25.46
C GLU A 348 9.08 -7.69 -24.30
N HIS A 349 9.49 -7.98 -23.07
CA HIS A 349 9.12 -7.12 -21.92
C HIS A 349 9.68 -5.71 -22.07
N ALA A 350 10.95 -5.57 -22.47
CA ALA A 350 11.56 -4.27 -22.73
C ALA A 350 10.82 -3.48 -23.82
N LYS A 351 10.40 -4.14 -24.89
CA LYS A 351 9.59 -3.53 -25.95
C LYS A 351 8.22 -3.07 -25.44
N GLY A 352 7.60 -3.84 -24.53
CA GLY A 352 6.35 -3.48 -23.89
C GLY A 352 6.42 -2.19 -23.05
N ILE A 353 7.64 -1.82 -22.60
CA ILE A 353 7.89 -0.55 -21.87
C ILE A 353 8.18 0.62 -22.83
N GLY A 354 8.48 0.31 -24.12
CA GLY A 354 8.79 1.29 -25.15
C GLY A 354 10.21 1.23 -25.70
N ALA A 355 11.06 0.32 -25.22
CA ALA A 355 12.39 0.13 -25.80
C ALA A 355 12.30 -0.47 -27.20
N LYS A 356 13.14 0.01 -28.14
CA LYS A 356 13.22 -0.54 -29.51
C LYS A 356 13.81 -1.94 -29.54
N GLY A 357 14.55 -2.33 -28.51
CA GLY A 357 15.18 -3.63 -28.37
C GLY A 357 16.06 -3.68 -27.13
N LEU A 358 16.68 -4.85 -26.91
CA LEU A 358 17.59 -5.10 -25.80
C LEU A 358 18.80 -5.83 -26.35
N ALA A 359 19.98 -5.25 -26.17
CA ALA A 359 21.24 -5.94 -26.46
C ALA A 359 21.69 -6.73 -25.22
N TYR A 360 22.46 -7.81 -25.41
CA TYR A 360 22.91 -8.61 -24.29
C TYR A 360 24.28 -9.27 -24.56
N ILE A 361 24.97 -9.59 -23.46
CA ILE A 361 26.17 -10.43 -23.43
C ILE A 361 25.90 -11.53 -22.41
N ARG A 362 25.87 -12.80 -22.86
CA ARG A 362 25.72 -13.96 -21.99
C ARG A 362 27.05 -14.67 -21.87
N TRP A 363 27.62 -14.66 -20.69
CA TRP A 363 28.88 -15.29 -20.37
C TRP A 363 28.69 -16.77 -19.97
N ALA A 364 28.51 -17.67 -20.96
CA ALA A 364 28.57 -19.13 -20.77
C ALA A 364 30.06 -19.59 -20.85
N ASP A 365 30.32 -20.74 -21.44
CA ASP A 365 31.71 -21.18 -21.67
C ASP A 365 32.42 -20.26 -22.64
N GLU A 366 31.72 -19.77 -23.66
CA GLU A 366 32.13 -18.67 -24.51
C GLU A 366 31.10 -17.52 -24.43
N PRO A 367 31.54 -16.25 -24.56
CA PRO A 367 30.66 -15.12 -24.56
C PRO A 367 29.75 -15.10 -25.78
N ASN A 368 28.46 -15.19 -25.55
CA ASN A 368 27.42 -15.01 -26.58
C ASN A 368 26.91 -13.58 -26.53
N CYS A 369 27.34 -12.74 -27.47
CA CYS A 369 26.99 -11.34 -27.59
C CYS A 369 26.05 -11.12 -28.78
N SER A 370 24.89 -10.46 -28.56
CA SER A 370 23.89 -10.20 -29.60
C SER A 370 24.36 -9.25 -30.70
N PHE A 371 25.42 -8.48 -30.44
CA PHE A 371 26.01 -7.50 -31.35
C PHE A 371 27.50 -7.80 -31.64
N LYS A 372 27.93 -9.04 -31.45
CA LYS A 372 29.34 -9.48 -31.59
C LYS A 372 30.02 -9.04 -32.89
N LYS A 373 29.30 -9.00 -34.01
CA LYS A 373 29.82 -8.63 -35.33
C LYS A 373 30.25 -7.16 -35.46
N PHE A 374 29.89 -6.32 -34.51
CA PHE A 374 30.19 -4.88 -34.48
C PHE A 374 31.31 -4.53 -33.49
N LEU A 375 31.78 -5.52 -32.70
CA LEU A 375 32.85 -5.32 -31.72
C LEU A 375 34.22 -5.39 -32.37
N GLY A 376 35.09 -4.43 -32.06
CA GLY A 376 36.52 -4.46 -32.30
C GLY A 376 37.29 -5.25 -31.25
N GLU A 377 38.58 -5.33 -31.40
CA GLU A 377 39.49 -5.97 -30.44
C GLU A 377 39.47 -5.20 -29.11
N GLY A 378 39.21 -5.92 -28.01
CA GLY A 378 39.15 -5.35 -26.65
C GLY A 378 37.84 -4.65 -26.25
N ASP A 379 36.86 -4.42 -27.16
CA ASP A 379 35.64 -3.73 -26.82
C ASP A 379 34.75 -4.51 -25.84
N LEU A 380 34.70 -5.84 -25.99
CA LEU A 380 33.98 -6.71 -25.07
C LEU A 380 34.54 -6.62 -23.64
N GLU A 381 35.87 -6.55 -23.54
CA GLU A 381 36.57 -6.48 -22.25
C GLU A 381 36.36 -5.10 -21.57
N LYS A 382 36.30 -4.01 -22.35
CA LYS A 382 35.97 -2.68 -21.84
C LYS A 382 34.54 -2.64 -21.28
N ILE A 383 33.56 -3.21 -21.99
CA ILE A 383 32.17 -3.28 -21.52
C ILE A 383 32.10 -4.09 -20.22
N ASN A 384 32.75 -5.27 -20.18
CA ASN A 384 32.74 -6.12 -19.00
C ASN A 384 33.36 -5.45 -17.78
N THR A 385 34.47 -4.75 -17.97
CA THR A 385 35.12 -4.00 -16.91
C THR A 385 34.21 -2.88 -16.38
N ALA A 386 33.56 -2.17 -17.30
CA ALA A 386 32.66 -1.09 -16.94
C ALA A 386 31.45 -1.56 -16.10
N VAL A 387 30.92 -2.77 -16.37
CA VAL A 387 29.76 -3.33 -15.65
C VAL A 387 30.14 -4.35 -14.57
N GLY A 388 31.42 -4.64 -14.39
CA GLY A 388 31.93 -5.64 -13.45
C GLY A 388 31.40 -7.06 -13.74
N ALA A 389 31.32 -7.43 -15.04
CA ALA A 389 30.84 -8.74 -15.46
C ALA A 389 31.95 -9.79 -15.51
N GLU A 390 31.62 -11.01 -15.09
CA GLU A 390 32.49 -12.16 -15.03
C GLU A 390 31.85 -13.36 -15.76
N LYS A 391 32.63 -14.44 -15.93
CA LYS A 391 32.11 -15.71 -16.46
C LYS A 391 30.98 -16.22 -15.59
N GLY A 392 29.84 -16.53 -16.18
CA GLY A 392 28.61 -16.94 -15.51
C GLY A 392 27.54 -15.84 -15.51
N ASP A 393 27.86 -14.59 -15.85
CA ASP A 393 26.96 -13.45 -15.79
C ASP A 393 26.17 -13.27 -17.10
N LEU A 394 25.09 -12.49 -16.99
CA LEU A 394 24.30 -11.98 -18.10
C LEU A 394 24.24 -10.46 -18.02
N VAL A 395 24.80 -9.77 -19.01
CA VAL A 395 24.68 -8.30 -19.13
C VAL A 395 23.55 -7.98 -20.07
N LEU A 396 22.61 -7.14 -19.60
CA LEU A 396 21.50 -6.61 -20.38
C LEU A 396 21.74 -5.12 -20.65
N ILE A 397 21.67 -4.71 -21.92
CA ILE A 397 22.03 -3.36 -22.37
C ILE A 397 20.83 -2.74 -23.11
N CYS A 398 20.45 -1.56 -22.70
CA CYS A 398 19.42 -0.76 -23.36
C CYS A 398 20.02 0.56 -23.86
N ALA A 399 19.62 0.98 -25.06
CA ALA A 399 20.08 2.21 -25.71
C ALA A 399 18.89 2.97 -26.29
N ASP A 400 18.55 4.12 -25.74
CA ASP A 400 17.50 5.03 -26.17
C ASP A 400 17.59 6.35 -25.36
N LYS A 401 16.54 7.20 -25.42
CA LYS A 401 16.37 8.33 -24.50
C LYS A 401 16.24 7.83 -23.03
N ASN A 402 16.73 8.62 -22.07
CA ASN A 402 16.72 8.23 -20.65
C ASN A 402 15.32 7.88 -20.13
N LYS A 403 14.27 8.57 -20.61
CA LYS A 403 12.87 8.25 -20.26
C LYS A 403 12.42 6.84 -20.65
N VAL A 404 13.15 6.15 -21.54
CA VAL A 404 12.90 4.76 -21.94
C VAL A 404 13.90 3.81 -21.31
N VAL A 405 15.21 4.17 -21.34
CA VAL A 405 16.31 3.29 -20.85
C VAL A 405 16.17 2.97 -19.37
N LEU A 406 15.95 4.02 -18.54
CA LEU A 406 15.96 3.86 -17.09
C LEU A 406 14.79 2.99 -16.60
N PRO A 407 13.51 3.26 -16.92
CA PRO A 407 12.40 2.40 -16.52
C PRO A 407 12.52 0.96 -17.06
N THR A 408 13.04 0.80 -18.28
CA THR A 408 13.25 -0.53 -18.89
C THR A 408 14.23 -1.35 -18.06
N LEU A 409 15.41 -0.82 -17.77
CA LEU A 409 16.42 -1.53 -16.98
C LEU A 409 15.99 -1.72 -15.53
N GLY A 410 15.28 -0.75 -14.95
CA GLY A 410 14.68 -0.86 -13.60
C GLY A 410 13.69 -2.02 -13.50
N ALA A 411 12.80 -2.18 -14.48
CA ALA A 411 11.86 -3.29 -14.54
C ALA A 411 12.59 -4.64 -14.73
N LEU A 412 13.55 -4.69 -15.64
CA LEU A 412 14.36 -5.91 -15.88
C LEU A 412 15.16 -6.30 -14.64
N ARG A 413 15.69 -5.33 -13.90
CA ARG A 413 16.40 -5.53 -12.63
C ARG A 413 15.50 -6.30 -11.64
N LEU A 414 14.25 -5.87 -11.44
CA LEU A 414 13.30 -6.53 -10.54
C LEU A 414 12.91 -7.94 -11.01
N ILE A 415 12.67 -8.11 -12.32
CA ILE A 415 12.37 -9.43 -12.91
C ILE A 415 13.53 -10.40 -12.69
N CYS A 416 14.76 -9.95 -12.96
CA CYS A 416 15.95 -10.76 -12.79
C CYS A 416 16.20 -11.08 -11.31
N GLY A 417 16.05 -10.10 -10.43
CA GLY A 417 16.21 -10.26 -8.98
C GLY A 417 15.25 -11.29 -8.39
N LYS A 418 13.97 -11.23 -8.75
CA LYS A 418 12.97 -12.22 -8.35
C LYS A 418 13.30 -13.61 -8.86
N ARG A 419 13.64 -13.74 -10.14
CA ARG A 419 13.92 -15.04 -10.75
C ARG A 419 15.16 -15.72 -10.18
N LEU A 420 16.17 -14.95 -9.83
CA LEU A 420 17.40 -15.47 -9.20
C LEU A 420 17.25 -15.71 -7.70
N GLY A 421 16.15 -15.28 -7.08
CA GLY A 421 15.94 -15.38 -5.65
C GLY A 421 16.93 -14.54 -4.82
N VAL A 422 17.46 -13.46 -5.38
CA VAL A 422 18.44 -12.59 -4.70
C VAL A 422 17.78 -11.48 -3.87
N ILE A 423 16.47 -11.33 -3.95
CA ILE A 423 15.71 -10.38 -3.13
C ILE A 423 15.42 -11.05 -1.77
N PRO A 424 16.03 -10.59 -0.67
CA PRO A 424 15.86 -11.23 0.63
C PRO A 424 14.44 -11.04 1.15
N GLU A 425 13.81 -12.12 1.62
CA GLU A 425 12.53 -12.09 2.31
C GLU A 425 12.70 -11.63 3.75
N GLY A 426 11.66 -11.00 4.32
CA GLY A 426 11.64 -10.55 5.72
C GLY A 426 12.60 -9.41 6.04
N LYS A 427 13.29 -8.83 5.04
CA LYS A 427 14.15 -7.67 5.20
C LYS A 427 13.39 -6.39 4.80
N PHE A 428 13.49 -5.37 5.64
CA PHE A 428 12.87 -4.06 5.44
C PHE A 428 13.94 -3.00 5.21
N ASN A 429 14.08 -2.54 3.97
CA ASN A 429 14.98 -1.47 3.60
C ASN A 429 14.18 -0.22 3.25
N PHE A 430 14.30 0.79 4.12
CA PHE A 430 13.74 2.12 3.89
C PHE A 430 14.75 3.01 3.18
N VAL A 431 14.25 3.92 2.37
CA VAL A 431 15.05 4.98 1.76
C VAL A 431 14.17 6.21 1.52
N TRP A 432 14.70 7.38 1.84
CA TRP A 432 14.12 8.65 1.44
C TRP A 432 14.54 8.98 0.00
N ILE A 433 13.58 9.33 -0.83
CA ILE A 433 13.84 9.94 -2.14
C ILE A 433 13.54 11.42 -2.01
N THR A 434 14.54 12.26 -2.30
CA THR A 434 14.47 13.71 -2.10
C THR A 434 14.77 14.46 -3.40
N GLU A 435 14.62 15.77 -3.40
CA GLU A 435 14.88 16.61 -4.58
C GLU A 435 14.06 16.17 -5.80
N MET A 436 12.77 15.98 -5.58
CA MET A 436 11.85 15.53 -6.62
C MET A 436 11.75 16.59 -7.74
N PRO A 437 11.46 16.19 -8.99
CA PRO A 437 11.13 17.17 -10.05
C PRO A 437 9.95 18.04 -9.60
N PHE A 438 10.03 19.33 -9.86
CA PHE A 438 8.95 20.25 -9.52
C PHE A 438 7.87 20.24 -10.60
N PHE A 439 8.29 20.18 -11.87
CA PHE A 439 7.43 20.11 -13.05
C PHE A 439 7.64 18.81 -13.80
N GLU A 440 6.59 18.34 -14.45
CA GLU A 440 6.62 17.32 -15.49
C GLU A 440 6.11 17.89 -16.81
N TYR A 441 6.71 17.44 -17.91
CA TYR A 441 6.27 17.85 -19.23
C TYR A 441 5.19 16.92 -19.76
N ASP A 442 4.01 17.47 -20.01
CA ASP A 442 2.90 16.76 -20.63
C ASP A 442 3.06 16.80 -22.16
N ASP A 443 3.55 15.69 -22.71
CA ASP A 443 3.77 15.51 -24.15
C ASP A 443 2.45 15.61 -24.96
N GLU A 444 1.26 15.37 -24.34
CA GLU A 444 -0.04 15.40 -25.04
C GLU A 444 -0.56 16.82 -25.20
N ASN A 445 -0.40 17.64 -24.17
CA ASN A 445 -0.89 19.02 -24.15
C ASN A 445 0.20 20.05 -24.42
N ASP A 446 1.45 19.61 -24.66
CA ASP A 446 2.61 20.47 -24.97
C ASP A 446 2.83 21.56 -23.90
N THR A 447 2.75 21.17 -22.61
CA THR A 447 2.82 22.09 -21.48
C THR A 447 3.50 21.49 -20.27
N TRP A 448 3.98 22.35 -19.36
CA TRP A 448 4.48 21.95 -18.06
C TRP A 448 3.33 21.85 -17.06
N VAL A 449 3.29 20.77 -16.29
CA VAL A 449 2.34 20.53 -15.21
C VAL A 449 3.10 20.32 -13.90
N ALA A 450 2.45 20.57 -12.77
CA ALA A 450 3.05 20.28 -11.47
C ALA A 450 3.22 18.76 -11.30
N ALA A 451 4.43 18.33 -10.98
CA ALA A 451 4.70 16.93 -10.64
C ALA A 451 4.06 16.51 -9.30
N HIS A 452 3.80 17.50 -8.44
CA HIS A 452 3.14 17.37 -7.14
C HIS A 452 1.98 18.36 -7.05
N HIS A 453 1.36 18.49 -5.84
CA HIS A 453 0.33 19.52 -5.66
C HIS A 453 0.93 20.95 -5.76
N PRO A 454 0.15 21.95 -6.18
CA PRO A 454 0.64 23.30 -6.49
C PRO A 454 1.11 24.12 -5.28
N PHE A 455 1.00 23.58 -4.08
CA PHE A 455 1.44 24.21 -2.82
C PHE A 455 2.84 23.78 -2.38
N THR A 456 3.51 22.94 -3.15
CA THR A 456 4.86 22.46 -2.87
C THR A 456 5.88 23.58 -3.03
N MET A 457 6.81 23.74 -2.07
CA MET A 457 7.89 24.71 -2.14
C MET A 457 8.95 24.22 -3.13
N PRO A 458 9.37 25.04 -4.12
CA PRO A 458 10.59 24.76 -4.87
C PRO A 458 11.83 24.90 -3.99
N MET A 459 12.94 24.26 -4.38
CA MET A 459 14.21 24.50 -3.70
C MET A 459 14.67 25.95 -3.94
N GLU A 460 15.23 26.59 -2.92
CA GLU A 460 15.58 28.02 -2.96
C GLU A 460 16.52 28.36 -4.12
N GLU A 461 17.50 27.50 -4.39
CA GLU A 461 18.43 27.68 -5.50
C GLU A 461 17.79 27.56 -6.88
N CYS A 462 16.53 27.10 -6.96
CA CYS A 462 15.78 26.96 -8.21
C CYS A 462 14.83 28.13 -8.48
N LEU A 463 14.65 29.07 -7.55
CA LEU A 463 13.69 30.17 -7.66
C LEU A 463 13.96 31.10 -8.86
N ASP A 464 15.22 31.32 -9.21
CA ASP A 464 15.63 32.23 -10.26
C ASP A 464 15.31 31.71 -11.69
N TYR A 465 15.03 30.42 -11.85
CA TYR A 465 14.75 29.80 -13.16
C TYR A 465 13.42 29.06 -13.25
N LEU A 466 12.48 29.38 -12.36
CA LEU A 466 11.11 28.87 -12.45
C LEU A 466 10.47 29.11 -13.83
N ASP A 467 10.68 30.28 -14.42
CA ASP A 467 10.12 30.70 -15.69
C ASP A 467 11.04 30.39 -16.91
N THR A 468 12.33 30.14 -16.66
CA THR A 468 13.34 30.05 -17.74
C THR A 468 13.82 28.64 -18.00
N ASP A 469 13.78 27.76 -17.01
CA ASP A 469 14.24 26.38 -17.12
C ASP A 469 13.41 25.42 -16.22
N PRO A 470 12.11 25.24 -16.50
CA PRO A 470 11.22 24.40 -15.69
C PRO A 470 11.70 22.96 -15.52
N ALA A 471 12.43 22.43 -16.52
CA ALA A 471 12.96 21.06 -16.51
C ALA A 471 13.94 20.79 -15.35
N ASN A 472 14.62 21.81 -14.87
CA ASN A 472 15.65 21.69 -13.82
C ASN A 472 15.21 22.23 -12.46
N VAL A 473 13.95 22.66 -12.32
CA VAL A 473 13.40 23.07 -11.04
C VAL A 473 13.14 21.83 -10.19
N ARG A 474 13.73 21.81 -8.99
CA ARG A 474 13.55 20.76 -7.98
C ARG A 474 12.62 21.23 -6.88
N ALA A 475 11.84 20.30 -6.35
CA ALA A 475 10.90 20.52 -5.27
C ALA A 475 11.54 20.16 -3.90
N LYS A 476 11.19 20.90 -2.86
CA LYS A 476 11.34 20.45 -1.46
C LYS A 476 10.28 19.41 -1.13
N ALA A 477 10.31 18.32 -1.87
CA ALA A 477 9.41 17.17 -1.73
C ALA A 477 10.24 15.89 -1.56
N TRP A 478 9.63 14.93 -0.90
CA TRP A 478 10.27 13.64 -0.60
C TRP A 478 9.25 12.52 -0.50
N ASP A 479 9.71 11.32 -0.87
CA ASP A 479 8.97 10.07 -0.67
C ASP A 479 9.71 9.15 0.29
N LEU A 480 8.97 8.44 1.14
CA LEU A 480 9.50 7.32 1.89
C LEU A 480 9.20 6.04 1.14
N VAL A 481 10.24 5.35 0.73
CA VAL A 481 10.15 4.08 0.00
C VAL A 481 10.56 2.93 0.90
N LEU A 482 9.78 1.85 0.87
CA LEU A 482 10.08 0.59 1.56
C LEU A 482 10.05 -0.55 0.55
N ASN A 483 11.19 -1.24 0.35
CA ASN A 483 11.26 -2.45 -0.48
C ASN A 483 10.69 -2.28 -1.89
N GLY A 484 10.92 -1.13 -2.53
CA GLY A 484 10.40 -0.86 -3.87
C GLY A 484 8.95 -0.36 -3.90
N THR A 485 8.39 -0.01 -2.76
CA THR A 485 7.04 0.53 -2.62
C THR A 485 7.08 1.90 -1.96
N GLU A 486 6.50 2.91 -2.60
CA GLU A 486 6.25 4.21 -2.00
C GLU A 486 5.22 4.08 -0.88
N LEU A 487 5.64 4.35 0.35
CA LEU A 487 4.76 4.34 1.53
C LEU A 487 4.07 5.67 1.74
N SER A 488 4.77 6.74 1.45
CA SER A 488 4.32 8.09 1.76
C SER A 488 5.01 9.12 0.90
N SER A 489 4.33 10.25 0.71
CA SER A 489 4.83 11.44 0.04
C SER A 489 4.62 12.66 0.92
N GLY A 490 5.56 13.60 0.89
CA GLY A 490 5.51 14.84 1.65
C GLY A 490 6.26 15.97 0.98
N SER A 491 6.02 17.19 1.46
CA SER A 491 6.76 18.37 1.01
C SER A 491 6.74 19.50 2.04
N MET A 492 7.66 20.45 1.89
CA MET A 492 7.50 21.80 2.44
C MET A 492 6.49 22.58 1.61
N ARG A 493 5.81 23.55 2.23
CA ARG A 493 4.75 24.33 1.58
C ARG A 493 5.23 25.73 1.24
N ILE A 494 4.70 26.27 0.14
CA ILE A 494 4.80 27.70 -0.12
C ILE A 494 3.98 28.42 0.94
N THR A 495 4.55 29.44 1.54
CA THR A 495 3.90 30.29 2.56
C THR A 495 3.88 31.75 2.16
N ASP A 496 4.53 32.10 1.07
CA ASP A 496 4.57 33.45 0.49
C ASP A 496 3.50 33.59 -0.58
N PHE A 497 2.69 34.65 -0.45
CA PHE A 497 1.58 34.92 -1.38
C PHE A 497 2.05 35.15 -2.82
N GLU A 498 3.11 35.95 -3.01
CA GLU A 498 3.61 36.32 -4.33
C GLU A 498 4.21 35.09 -5.05
N LEU A 499 4.95 34.27 -4.31
CA LEU A 499 5.49 33.02 -4.83
C LEU A 499 4.37 32.04 -5.21
N GLN A 500 3.32 31.91 -4.37
CA GLN A 500 2.19 31.04 -4.68
C GLN A 500 1.44 31.50 -5.92
N GLN A 501 1.25 32.80 -6.11
CA GLN A 501 0.64 33.37 -7.32
C GLN A 501 1.47 33.01 -8.56
N LYS A 502 2.80 33.24 -8.50
CA LYS A 502 3.73 32.86 -9.57
C LYS A 502 3.65 31.37 -9.91
N MET A 503 3.48 30.52 -8.92
CA MET A 503 3.36 29.08 -9.15
C MET A 503 2.10 28.69 -9.92
N PHE A 504 0.98 29.31 -9.59
CA PHE A 504 -0.27 29.09 -10.34
C PHE A 504 -0.17 29.60 -11.78
N GLU A 505 0.46 30.76 -11.99
CA GLU A 505 0.71 31.32 -13.32
C GLU A 505 1.61 30.41 -14.17
N ALA A 506 2.68 29.85 -13.56
CA ALA A 506 3.58 28.88 -14.22
C ALA A 506 2.85 27.56 -14.61
N LEU A 507 1.75 27.23 -13.93
CA LEU A 507 0.87 26.10 -14.25
C LEU A 507 -0.26 26.49 -15.24
N GLY A 508 -0.23 27.69 -15.79
CA GLY A 508 -1.19 28.16 -16.81
C GLY A 508 -2.58 28.46 -16.25
N MET A 509 -2.74 28.64 -14.92
CA MET A 509 -4.02 28.98 -14.31
C MET A 509 -4.31 30.49 -14.42
N THR A 510 -5.55 30.82 -14.73
CA THR A 510 -6.01 32.23 -14.73
C THR A 510 -6.35 32.68 -13.30
N ASP A 511 -6.37 33.99 -13.06
CA ASP A 511 -6.73 34.57 -11.75
C ASP A 511 -8.14 34.14 -11.32
N GLU A 512 -9.10 34.04 -12.26
CA GLU A 512 -10.45 33.58 -11.99
C GLU A 512 -10.48 32.11 -11.55
N GLU A 513 -9.66 31.25 -12.16
CA GLU A 513 -9.55 29.84 -11.78
C GLU A 513 -8.89 29.66 -10.42
N ILE A 514 -7.85 30.45 -10.13
CA ILE A 514 -7.17 30.46 -8.83
C ILE A 514 -8.16 30.86 -7.73
N GLU A 515 -8.85 32.00 -7.92
CA GLU A 515 -9.85 32.48 -6.96
C GLU A 515 -10.98 31.46 -6.79
N ALA A 516 -11.49 30.90 -7.90
CA ALA A 516 -12.57 29.93 -7.86
C ALA A 516 -12.21 28.63 -7.13
N LYS A 517 -10.96 28.14 -7.27
CA LYS A 517 -10.54 26.85 -6.72
C LYS A 517 -9.86 26.99 -5.35
N PHE A 518 -8.94 27.95 -5.21
CA PHE A 518 -8.02 28.07 -4.10
C PHE A 518 -8.06 29.41 -3.35
N GLY A 519 -8.93 30.35 -3.76
CA GLY A 519 -8.97 31.72 -3.24
C GLY A 519 -8.95 31.81 -1.72
N PHE A 520 -9.71 30.96 -1.04
CA PHE A 520 -9.78 30.95 0.43
C PHE A 520 -8.45 30.52 1.10
N LEU A 521 -7.61 29.69 0.46
CA LEU A 521 -6.28 29.35 0.97
C LEU A 521 -5.28 30.47 0.65
N VAL A 522 -5.31 30.98 -0.58
CA VAL A 522 -4.43 32.08 -1.01
C VAL A 522 -4.67 33.33 -0.17
N ASP A 523 -5.93 33.63 0.13
CA ASP A 523 -6.29 34.72 1.05
C ASP A 523 -5.76 34.51 2.47
N ALA A 524 -5.73 33.26 2.95
CA ALA A 524 -5.20 32.95 4.29
C ALA A 524 -3.70 33.30 4.40
N TYR A 525 -2.92 33.14 3.34
CA TYR A 525 -1.49 33.52 3.35
C TYR A 525 -1.28 35.02 3.54
N ARG A 526 -2.23 35.87 3.18
CA ARG A 526 -2.17 37.33 3.40
C ARG A 526 -2.14 37.72 4.88
N TYR A 527 -2.58 36.79 5.75
CA TYR A 527 -2.62 36.99 7.22
C TYR A 527 -1.45 36.32 7.94
N ALA A 528 -0.38 36.01 7.23
CA ALA A 528 0.84 35.34 7.65
C ALA A 528 0.67 33.84 7.90
N ALA A 529 1.49 33.06 7.23
CA ALA A 529 1.61 31.61 7.43
C ALA A 529 2.99 31.27 8.01
N PRO A 530 3.09 30.43 9.04
CA PRO A 530 4.38 29.92 9.50
C PRO A 530 5.01 29.02 8.43
N PRO A 531 6.35 28.90 8.36
CA PRO A 531 6.96 27.82 7.58
C PRO A 531 6.41 26.48 8.05
N HIS A 532 5.89 25.67 7.14
CA HIS A 532 5.30 24.39 7.49
C HIS A 532 5.47 23.35 6.38
N GLY A 533 5.33 22.10 6.74
CA GLY A 533 5.38 20.97 5.85
C GLY A 533 4.76 19.75 6.48
N GLY A 534 4.54 18.74 5.67
CA GLY A 534 3.93 17.51 6.15
C GLY A 534 3.90 16.43 5.09
N MET A 535 3.27 15.32 5.44
CA MET A 535 3.16 14.18 4.55
C MET A 535 1.94 13.31 4.86
N GLY A 536 1.63 12.43 3.93
CA GLY A 536 0.60 11.40 4.08
C GLY A 536 1.20 10.00 3.92
N ILE A 537 1.02 9.13 4.91
CA ILE A 537 1.44 7.73 4.87
C ILE A 537 0.22 6.86 4.57
N GLY A 538 0.26 6.04 3.52
CA GLY A 538 -0.84 5.12 3.20
C GLY A 538 -0.98 4.02 4.26
N LEU A 539 -1.96 4.13 5.17
CA LEU A 539 -2.19 3.14 6.23
C LEU A 539 -2.50 1.76 5.67
N ASP A 540 -3.24 1.69 4.57
CA ASP A 540 -3.60 0.43 3.92
C ASP A 540 -2.35 -0.27 3.36
N ARG A 541 -1.48 0.48 2.68
CA ARG A 541 -0.24 -0.02 2.09
C ARG A 541 0.77 -0.42 3.19
N LEU A 542 0.93 0.39 4.22
CA LEU A 542 1.75 0.09 5.39
C LEU A 542 1.28 -1.21 6.08
N SER A 543 -0.04 -1.35 6.27
CA SER A 543 -0.64 -2.56 6.84
C SER A 543 -0.42 -3.79 5.96
N MET A 544 -0.55 -3.66 4.63
CA MET A 544 -0.29 -4.73 3.67
C MET A 544 1.15 -5.24 3.78
N ILE A 545 2.13 -4.36 3.84
CA ILE A 545 3.54 -4.73 3.95
C ILE A 545 3.85 -5.36 5.30
N ILE A 546 3.38 -4.80 6.40
CA ILE A 546 3.59 -5.34 7.75
C ILE A 546 2.94 -6.73 7.90
N CYS A 547 1.76 -6.94 7.31
CA CYS A 547 1.07 -8.23 7.33
C CYS A 547 1.64 -9.25 6.33
N ASN A 548 2.58 -8.85 5.48
CA ASN A 548 3.06 -9.64 4.33
C ASN A 548 1.87 -10.17 3.50
N ALA A 549 0.94 -9.28 3.19
CA ALA A 549 -0.26 -9.58 2.41
C ALA A 549 -0.05 -9.25 0.93
N ASP A 550 -0.68 -10.01 0.05
CA ASP A 550 -0.51 -9.88 -1.40
C ASP A 550 -1.34 -8.74 -2.00
N SER A 551 -2.38 -8.30 -1.28
CA SER A 551 -3.33 -7.29 -1.76
C SER A 551 -3.81 -6.38 -0.63
N LEU A 552 -4.14 -5.13 -0.97
CA LEU A 552 -4.83 -4.21 -0.04
C LEU A 552 -6.16 -4.78 0.47
N ARG A 553 -6.83 -5.64 -0.30
CA ARG A 553 -8.09 -6.29 0.09
C ARG A 553 -7.94 -7.18 1.33
N ASP A 554 -6.74 -7.66 1.61
CA ASP A 554 -6.45 -8.51 2.77
C ASP A 554 -6.32 -7.73 4.09
N VAL A 555 -6.17 -6.41 4.00
CA VAL A 555 -6.01 -5.52 5.16
C VAL A 555 -7.13 -4.47 5.28
N ILE A 556 -8.13 -4.53 4.41
CA ILE A 556 -9.33 -3.69 4.43
C ILE A 556 -10.54 -4.59 4.69
N ALA A 557 -11.37 -4.23 5.67
CA ALA A 557 -12.51 -5.07 6.05
C ALA A 557 -13.51 -5.26 4.88
N PHE A 558 -13.91 -4.19 4.21
CA PHE A 558 -14.86 -4.19 3.10
C PHE A 558 -14.28 -3.43 1.89
N PRO A 559 -13.40 -4.08 1.10
CA PRO A 559 -12.75 -3.46 -0.05
C PRO A 559 -13.66 -3.43 -1.27
N LYS A 560 -13.34 -2.54 -2.23
CA LYS A 560 -13.89 -2.56 -3.59
C LYS A 560 -13.11 -3.53 -4.49
N VAL A 561 -13.78 -4.04 -5.52
CA VAL A 561 -13.14 -4.78 -6.62
C VAL A 561 -12.61 -3.83 -7.71
N GLN A 562 -11.98 -4.37 -8.75
CA GLN A 562 -11.27 -3.58 -9.74
C GLN A 562 -12.15 -2.56 -10.51
N ASN A 563 -13.44 -2.82 -10.66
CA ASN A 563 -14.42 -1.91 -11.27
C ASN A 563 -15.06 -0.94 -10.26
N ALA A 564 -14.45 -0.72 -9.10
CA ALA A 564 -14.93 0.13 -8.01
C ALA A 564 -16.25 -0.31 -7.35
N SER A 565 -16.76 -1.51 -7.64
CA SER A 565 -17.95 -2.04 -6.98
C SER A 565 -17.61 -2.82 -5.69
N GLU A 566 -18.60 -2.96 -4.82
CA GLU A 566 -18.54 -3.79 -3.63
C GLU A 566 -19.59 -4.91 -3.75
N LEU A 567 -19.12 -6.15 -3.81
CA LEU A 567 -19.95 -7.30 -4.20
C LEU A 567 -20.95 -7.75 -3.12
N MET A 568 -20.70 -7.45 -1.86
CA MET A 568 -21.54 -7.87 -0.74
C MET A 568 -22.85 -7.07 -0.70
N SER A 569 -22.76 -5.73 -0.84
CA SER A 569 -23.90 -4.81 -0.84
C SER A 569 -24.42 -4.47 -2.23
N ALA A 570 -23.71 -4.93 -3.28
CA ALA A 570 -23.97 -4.56 -4.68
C ALA A 570 -23.89 -3.03 -4.92
N CYS A 571 -22.94 -2.37 -4.25
CA CYS A 571 -22.66 -0.93 -4.42
C CYS A 571 -21.67 -0.72 -5.58
N PRO A 572 -21.84 0.31 -6.47
CA PRO A 572 -22.93 1.27 -6.48
C PRO A 572 -24.25 0.70 -7.00
N SER A 573 -25.35 1.30 -6.59
CA SER A 573 -26.70 0.89 -6.97
C SER A 573 -27.53 2.09 -7.45
N THR A 574 -28.65 1.79 -8.09
CA THR A 574 -29.64 2.82 -8.46
C THR A 574 -30.31 3.40 -7.21
N VAL A 575 -30.78 4.63 -7.33
CA VAL A 575 -31.58 5.32 -6.31
C VAL A 575 -32.97 5.64 -6.83
N ASP A 576 -33.91 5.90 -5.93
CA ASP A 576 -35.29 6.23 -6.29
C ASP A 576 -35.36 7.56 -7.07
N GLU A 577 -36.23 7.62 -8.07
CA GLU A 577 -36.47 8.81 -8.89
C GLU A 577 -36.82 10.03 -8.04
N LYS A 578 -37.61 9.84 -6.98
CA LYS A 578 -37.95 10.89 -6.02
C LYS A 578 -36.71 11.53 -5.36
N GLN A 579 -35.70 10.71 -5.03
CA GLN A 579 -34.44 11.22 -4.48
C GLN A 579 -33.67 12.07 -5.49
N LEU A 580 -33.67 11.68 -6.76
CA LEU A 580 -33.07 12.46 -7.86
C LEU A 580 -33.80 13.78 -8.04
N GLU A 581 -35.14 13.78 -8.04
CA GLU A 581 -35.95 15.00 -8.11
C GLU A 581 -35.67 15.97 -6.95
N GLU A 582 -35.57 15.44 -5.70
CA GLU A 582 -35.24 16.24 -4.51
C GLU A 582 -33.83 16.86 -4.60
N LEU A 583 -32.92 16.22 -5.32
CA LEU A 583 -31.55 16.69 -5.57
C LEU A 583 -31.45 17.59 -6.82
N HIS A 584 -32.53 17.78 -7.58
CA HIS A 584 -32.57 18.53 -8.83
C HIS A 584 -31.59 18.00 -9.89
N ILE A 585 -31.41 16.67 -9.97
CA ILE A 585 -30.52 15.99 -10.93
C ILE A 585 -31.31 14.93 -11.72
N LYS A 586 -30.79 14.60 -12.90
CA LYS A 586 -31.30 13.51 -13.75
C LYS A 586 -30.15 12.63 -14.20
N THR A 587 -30.41 11.33 -14.33
CA THR A 587 -29.50 10.42 -15.04
C THR A 587 -29.70 10.60 -16.54
N THR A 588 -28.64 10.61 -17.33
CA THR A 588 -28.70 10.47 -18.77
C THR A 588 -28.72 8.99 -19.11
N GLU A 589 -29.55 8.59 -20.10
CA GLU A 589 -29.46 7.25 -20.66
C GLU A 589 -28.09 7.10 -21.32
N ILE A 590 -27.35 6.07 -20.91
CA ILE A 590 -26.11 5.66 -21.58
C ILE A 590 -26.53 4.58 -22.55
N GLU A 591 -26.40 4.81 -23.86
CA GLU A 591 -26.49 3.75 -24.86
C GLU A 591 -25.37 2.74 -24.55
N GLU A 592 -25.74 1.48 -24.22
CA GLU A 592 -24.81 0.39 -23.92
C GLU A 592 -23.98 -0.02 -25.16
#